data_487f2a4c0f499ee7d14dbdf78f7c69d1
#
_entry.id   487f2a4c0f499ee7d14dbdf78f7c69d1
#
_cell.length_a   1.000
_cell.length_b   1.000
_cell.length_c   1.000
_cell.angle_alpha   90.00
_cell.angle_beta   90.00
_cell.angle_gamma   90.00
#
_symmetry.space_group_name_H-M   'P 1'
#
loop_
_entity.id
_entity.type
_entity.pdbx_description
1 polymer ?
#
loop_
_entity_poly.entity_id
_entity_poly.type
_entity_poly.pdbx_seq_one_letter_code
_entity_poly.pdbx_strand_id
1 'polypeptide(L)'
;MDGTSPRLWPYAANNSPLPLPTHAVLYSPEAVVSLAFEAARTADAEPLDGEAVLEYARGYAANGTSLEDMLVACGAEPLEGRRPILLQGELANPYRLQEMGMSPLPLLPVRLEDLCRTWADGLDPRDEYPGVHHVTLARTPGWWEASVLGLATKEQLKLIRTWLDNGVPHVWRPVKLAEGGVRFEHEPLEPPSQADVEWDGTIERVSRTPPAVTGPLLSLDDLLVVVHTRQGCYNHRGRLARCVHMQQRAFHDQLFRKGSSHRWNDVLTVR
;
A
#
# COMPACT_ATOMS: atom_id res chain seq x y z
N MET A 1 -2.97 24.29 -10.10
CA MET A 1 -2.65 23.67 -8.81
C MET A 1 -1.14 23.57 -8.69
N ASP A 2 -0.56 24.15 -7.65
CA ASP A 2 0.87 24.03 -7.42
C ASP A 2 1.16 22.61 -6.88
N GLY A 3 1.88 21.83 -7.68
CA GLY A 3 2.23 20.46 -7.32
C GLY A 3 3.52 20.01 -8.02
N THR A 4 4.07 18.91 -7.56
CA THR A 4 5.27 18.31 -8.18
C THR A 4 4.84 17.41 -9.35
N SER A 5 5.54 17.50 -10.49
CA SER A 5 5.28 16.59 -11.61
C SER A 5 5.46 15.12 -11.15
N PRO A 6 4.54 14.20 -11.47
CA PRO A 6 4.70 12.79 -11.16
C PRO A 6 6.00 12.18 -11.71
N ARG A 7 6.51 12.69 -12.84
CA ARG A 7 7.79 12.27 -13.45
C ARG A 7 9.00 12.58 -12.58
N LEU A 8 8.88 13.52 -11.66
CA LEU A 8 9.94 13.87 -10.70
C LEU A 8 9.83 13.07 -9.40
N TRP A 9 8.78 12.24 -9.25
CA TRP A 9 8.66 11.39 -8.08
C TRP A 9 9.76 10.35 -8.08
N PRO A 10 10.39 10.07 -6.92
CA PRO A 10 11.49 9.11 -6.85
C PRO A 10 11.08 7.76 -7.40
N TYR A 11 11.77 7.33 -8.44
CA TYR A 11 11.63 6.01 -9.05
C TYR A 11 13.02 5.48 -9.42
N ALA A 12 13.31 4.28 -8.96
CA ALA A 12 14.47 3.54 -9.42
C ALA A 12 14.13 2.05 -9.36
N ALA A 13 14.06 1.38 -10.51
CA ALA A 13 13.68 -0.03 -10.60
C ALA A 13 14.53 -0.95 -9.71
N ASN A 14 15.82 -0.66 -9.55
CA ASN A 14 16.73 -1.42 -8.69
C ASN A 14 16.57 -1.10 -7.18
N ASN A 15 15.73 -0.15 -6.83
CA ASN A 15 15.52 0.31 -5.45
C ASN A 15 14.09 0.06 -4.98
N SER A 16 13.46 -1.00 -5.45
CA SER A 16 12.16 -1.45 -4.93
C SER A 16 12.31 -1.93 -3.46
N PRO A 17 11.30 -1.77 -2.59
CA PRO A 17 9.98 -1.20 -2.86
C PRO A 17 10.09 0.31 -3.15
N LEU A 18 9.35 0.75 -4.17
CA LEU A 18 9.36 2.14 -4.57
C LEU A 18 8.87 3.04 -3.42
N PRO A 19 9.42 4.27 -3.30
CA PRO A 19 8.98 5.20 -2.27
C PRO A 19 7.48 5.49 -2.36
N LEU A 20 6.80 5.32 -1.23
CA LEU A 20 5.39 5.67 -1.05
C LEU A 20 5.26 7.15 -0.68
N PRO A 21 4.12 7.78 -0.99
CA PRO A 21 3.78 9.06 -0.36
C PRO A 21 3.77 8.92 1.16
N THR A 22 4.47 9.82 1.85
CA THR A 22 4.54 9.87 3.32
C THR A 22 3.43 10.72 3.94
N HIS A 23 2.67 11.43 3.12
CA HIS A 23 1.51 12.25 3.47
C HIS A 23 0.44 12.11 2.40
N ALA A 24 -0.75 12.56 2.69
CA ALA A 24 -1.85 12.50 1.74
C ALA A 24 -1.56 13.35 0.51
N VAL A 25 -1.83 12.82 -0.68
CA VAL A 25 -1.69 13.54 -1.94
C VAL A 25 -2.85 13.26 -2.87
N LEU A 26 -3.17 14.23 -3.71
CA LEU A 26 -3.95 13.99 -4.91
C LEU A 26 -2.96 13.81 -6.08
N TYR A 27 -2.91 12.59 -6.60
CA TYR A 27 -2.21 12.33 -7.85
C TYR A 27 -3.09 12.75 -9.02
N SER A 28 -2.50 13.45 -9.99
CA SER A 28 -3.04 13.62 -11.34
C SER A 28 -1.91 13.40 -12.38
N PRO A 29 -2.22 13.20 -13.67
CA PRO A 29 -1.19 13.10 -14.71
C PRO A 29 -0.27 14.33 -14.80
N GLU A 30 -0.76 15.49 -14.39
CA GLU A 30 -0.04 16.77 -14.48
C GLU A 30 0.76 17.08 -13.21
N ALA A 31 0.20 16.71 -12.04
CA ALA A 31 0.77 17.10 -10.75
C ALA A 31 0.41 16.15 -9.62
N VAL A 32 1.29 16.06 -8.63
CA VAL A 32 1.05 15.47 -7.31
C VAL A 32 0.93 16.61 -6.31
N VAL A 33 -0.27 16.80 -5.77
CA VAL A 33 -0.59 17.90 -4.85
C VAL A 33 -0.70 17.37 -3.44
N SER A 34 0.05 17.94 -2.50
CA SER A 34 -0.03 17.60 -1.08
C SER A 34 -1.37 18.02 -0.48
N LEU A 35 -1.95 17.14 0.32
CA LEU A 35 -3.19 17.36 1.04
C LEU A 35 -2.93 17.42 2.55
N ALA A 36 -3.66 18.29 3.24
CA ALA A 36 -3.74 18.35 4.69
C ALA A 36 -5.11 17.83 5.15
N PHE A 37 -5.17 17.17 6.30
CA PHE A 37 -6.43 16.80 6.92
C PHE A 37 -6.89 17.91 7.85
N GLU A 38 -7.99 18.56 7.52
CA GLU A 38 -8.51 19.75 8.21
C GLU A 38 -9.67 19.45 9.16
N ALA A 39 -10.25 18.24 9.07
CA ALA A 39 -11.35 17.83 9.95
C ALA A 39 -10.84 17.30 11.32
N ALA A 40 -11.77 17.05 12.24
CA ALA A 40 -11.44 16.44 13.52
C ALA A 40 -10.93 15.00 13.34
N ARG A 41 -9.78 14.68 13.96
CA ARG A 41 -9.23 13.33 13.97
C ARG A 41 -9.95 12.50 15.02
N THR A 42 -10.56 11.38 14.60
CA THR A 42 -11.35 10.49 15.47
C THR A 42 -10.70 9.10 15.48
N ALA A 43 -9.62 8.96 16.26
CA ALA A 43 -8.85 7.69 16.28
C ALA A 43 -9.63 6.51 16.87
N ASP A 44 -10.53 6.75 17.80
CA ASP A 44 -11.29 5.73 18.55
C ASP A 44 -12.72 5.49 18.02
N ALA A 45 -12.98 5.91 16.77
CA ALA A 45 -14.27 5.67 16.14
C ALA A 45 -14.45 4.17 15.79
N GLU A 46 -15.71 3.74 15.64
CA GLU A 46 -16.05 2.46 15.03
C GLU A 46 -15.35 2.34 13.67
N PRO A 47 -14.98 1.11 13.25
CA PRO A 47 -14.34 0.92 11.94
C PRO A 47 -15.19 1.51 10.82
N LEU A 48 -14.56 2.34 10.00
CA LEU A 48 -15.22 3.01 8.88
C LEU A 48 -15.53 1.99 7.78
N ASP A 49 -16.79 1.90 7.40
CA ASP A 49 -17.20 1.20 6.18
C ASP A 49 -16.80 1.98 4.91
N GLY A 50 -17.09 1.45 3.75
CA GLY A 50 -16.67 2.08 2.49
C GLY A 50 -17.24 3.48 2.29
N GLU A 51 -18.46 3.76 2.75
CA GLU A 51 -19.11 5.06 2.65
C GLU A 51 -18.52 6.05 3.66
N ALA A 52 -18.34 5.61 4.90
CA ALA A 52 -17.70 6.41 5.95
C ALA A 52 -16.24 6.75 5.63
N VAL A 53 -15.50 5.88 4.93
CA VAL A 53 -14.16 6.18 4.41
C VAL A 53 -14.19 7.35 3.43
N LEU A 54 -15.17 7.40 2.52
CA LEU A 54 -15.30 8.50 1.56
C LEU A 54 -15.70 9.81 2.26
N GLU A 55 -16.58 9.73 3.25
CA GLU A 55 -16.96 10.90 4.07
C GLU A 55 -15.76 11.41 4.86
N TYR A 56 -14.98 10.52 5.47
CA TYR A 56 -13.73 10.89 6.15
C TYR A 56 -12.74 11.58 5.21
N ALA A 57 -12.62 11.08 3.98
CA ALA A 57 -11.73 11.65 2.98
C ALA A 57 -12.10 13.08 2.55
N ARG A 58 -13.34 13.53 2.73
CA ARG A 58 -13.75 14.92 2.50
C ARG A 58 -13.07 15.91 3.44
N GLY A 59 -12.52 15.43 4.55
CA GLY A 59 -11.71 16.23 5.45
C GLY A 59 -10.34 16.63 4.90
N TYR A 60 -9.93 16.11 3.75
CA TYR A 60 -8.67 16.50 3.11
C TYR A 60 -8.84 17.72 2.21
N ALA A 61 -7.88 18.63 2.26
CA ALA A 61 -7.83 19.85 1.45
C ALA A 61 -6.40 20.25 1.11
N ALA A 62 -6.25 21.14 0.15
CA ALA A 62 -4.99 21.81 -0.17
C ALA A 62 -5.24 23.29 -0.45
N ASN A 63 -4.52 24.19 0.24
CA ASN A 63 -4.63 25.63 0.07
C ASN A 63 -6.08 26.15 0.16
N GLY A 64 -6.88 25.59 1.06
CA GLY A 64 -8.29 25.95 1.27
C GLY A 64 -9.26 25.42 0.20
N THR A 65 -8.79 24.57 -0.71
CA THR A 65 -9.63 23.87 -1.70
C THR A 65 -9.85 22.43 -1.25
N SER A 66 -11.10 22.00 -1.14
CA SER A 66 -11.44 20.63 -0.71
C SER A 66 -10.94 19.58 -1.75
N LEU A 67 -10.69 18.37 -1.27
CA LEU A 67 -10.34 17.23 -2.17
C LEU A 67 -11.43 17.02 -3.24
N GLU A 68 -12.69 17.17 -2.89
CA GLU A 68 -13.82 17.05 -3.81
C GLU A 68 -13.74 18.09 -4.94
N ASP A 69 -13.54 19.37 -4.60
CA ASP A 69 -13.43 20.46 -5.59
C ASP A 69 -12.18 20.27 -6.47
N MET A 70 -11.10 19.76 -5.90
CA MET A 70 -9.88 19.46 -6.66
C MET A 70 -10.11 18.35 -7.67
N LEU A 71 -10.84 17.28 -7.33
CA LEU A 71 -11.21 16.22 -8.26
C LEU A 71 -12.06 16.78 -9.40
N VAL A 72 -13.07 17.59 -9.10
CA VAL A 72 -13.91 18.26 -10.10
C VAL A 72 -13.06 19.15 -11.00
N ALA A 73 -12.16 19.95 -10.44
CA ALA A 73 -11.27 20.83 -11.21
C ALA A 73 -10.31 20.07 -12.16
N CYS A 74 -9.96 18.83 -11.81
CA CYS A 74 -9.21 17.92 -12.67
C CYS A 74 -10.06 17.18 -13.71
N GLY A 75 -11.38 17.41 -13.76
CA GLY A 75 -12.32 16.67 -14.61
C GLY A 75 -12.46 15.21 -14.21
N ALA A 76 -12.16 14.88 -12.95
CA ALA A 76 -12.26 13.53 -12.43
C ALA A 76 -13.62 13.27 -11.77
N GLU A 77 -13.97 11.99 -11.64
CA GLU A 77 -15.18 11.59 -10.89
C GLU A 77 -15.05 12.02 -9.41
N PRO A 78 -16.15 12.47 -8.78
CA PRO A 78 -16.17 12.87 -7.38
C PRO A 78 -15.84 11.70 -6.44
N LEU A 79 -15.77 11.96 -5.14
CA LEU A 79 -15.53 10.91 -4.14
C LEU A 79 -16.67 9.88 -4.11
N GLU A 80 -17.88 10.30 -4.34
CA GLU A 80 -19.04 9.41 -4.44
C GLU A 80 -18.82 8.35 -5.53
N GLY A 81 -19.05 7.09 -5.17
CA GLY A 81 -18.85 5.94 -6.09
C GLY A 81 -17.42 5.43 -6.20
N ARG A 82 -16.43 6.10 -5.59
CA ARG A 82 -15.08 5.56 -5.43
C ARG A 82 -15.07 4.47 -4.36
N ARG A 83 -14.03 3.63 -4.38
CA ARG A 83 -13.86 2.53 -3.42
C ARG A 83 -12.46 2.55 -2.85
N PRO A 84 -12.32 2.26 -1.55
CA PRO A 84 -11.01 2.12 -0.93
C PRO A 84 -10.29 0.88 -1.44
N ILE A 85 -9.05 1.06 -1.89
CA ILE A 85 -8.13 0.00 -2.29
C ILE A 85 -6.79 0.18 -1.57
N LEU A 86 -6.29 -0.87 -0.96
CA LEU A 86 -4.95 -0.85 -0.38
C LEU A 86 -3.91 -0.99 -1.50
N LEU A 87 -3.08 0.03 -1.65
CA LEU A 87 -2.02 0.09 -2.64
C LEU A 87 -0.68 -0.28 -2.01
N GLN A 88 -0.06 -1.29 -2.59
CA GLN A 88 1.21 -1.82 -2.14
C GLN A 88 2.28 -1.57 -3.21
N GLY A 89 3.47 -1.23 -2.76
CA GLY A 89 4.60 -1.09 -3.66
C GLY A 89 4.37 -0.09 -4.81
N GLU A 90 4.53 -0.53 -6.03
CA GLU A 90 4.50 0.31 -7.23
C GLU A 90 3.17 1.04 -7.47
N LEU A 91 2.04 0.42 -7.11
CA LEU A 91 0.70 0.98 -7.35
C LEU A 91 0.42 2.25 -6.53
N ALA A 92 1.24 2.56 -5.53
CA ALA A 92 1.16 3.78 -4.74
C ALA A 92 2.22 4.83 -5.15
N ASN A 93 3.05 4.53 -6.14
CA ASN A 93 4.10 5.45 -6.60
C ASN A 93 3.59 6.34 -7.74
N PRO A 94 3.57 7.67 -7.59
CA PRO A 94 3.06 8.59 -8.60
C PRO A 94 3.72 8.48 -9.97
N TYR A 95 5.02 8.20 -10.05
CA TYR A 95 5.69 7.97 -11.32
C TYR A 95 5.10 6.76 -12.04
N ARG A 96 4.90 5.66 -11.33
CA ARG A 96 4.33 4.43 -11.89
C ARG A 96 2.86 4.60 -12.26
N LEU A 97 2.08 5.36 -11.48
CA LEU A 97 0.71 5.69 -11.84
C LEU A 97 0.62 6.47 -13.15
N GLN A 98 1.59 7.35 -13.43
CA GLN A 98 1.66 8.06 -14.69
C GLN A 98 1.99 7.14 -15.87
N GLU A 99 2.94 6.21 -15.71
CA GLU A 99 3.23 5.19 -16.74
C GLU A 99 2.02 4.33 -17.06
N MET A 100 1.21 4.02 -16.04
CA MET A 100 -0.03 3.28 -16.16
C MET A 100 -1.13 4.07 -16.89
N GLY A 101 -0.99 5.38 -17.03
CA GLY A 101 -2.04 6.26 -17.56
C GLY A 101 -3.20 6.46 -16.58
N MET A 102 -2.91 6.43 -15.28
CA MET A 102 -3.91 6.60 -14.22
C MET A 102 -4.50 8.01 -14.26
N SER A 103 -5.83 8.12 -14.21
CA SER A 103 -6.56 9.37 -13.99
C SER A 103 -6.42 9.84 -12.53
N PRO A 104 -6.85 11.06 -12.16
CA PRO A 104 -6.67 11.59 -10.81
C PRO A 104 -7.15 10.63 -9.71
N LEU A 105 -6.24 10.35 -8.76
CA LEU A 105 -6.41 9.36 -7.71
C LEU A 105 -5.94 9.93 -6.35
N PRO A 106 -6.83 10.05 -5.34
CA PRO A 106 -6.41 10.34 -3.98
C PRO A 106 -5.59 9.18 -3.41
N LEU A 107 -4.45 9.52 -2.81
CA LEU A 107 -3.53 8.62 -2.13
C LEU A 107 -3.41 9.07 -0.68
N LEU A 108 -3.94 8.28 0.23
CA LEU A 108 -4.04 8.62 1.65
C LEU A 108 -3.16 7.69 2.48
N PRO A 109 -2.30 8.20 3.37
CA PRO A 109 -1.47 7.36 4.21
C PRO A 109 -2.31 6.52 5.16
N VAL A 110 -1.93 5.27 5.29
CA VAL A 110 -2.51 4.34 6.26
C VAL A 110 -1.42 3.59 7.00
N ARG A 111 -1.74 3.17 8.22
CA ARG A 111 -1.00 2.21 9.02
C ARG A 111 -1.55 0.82 8.75
N LEU A 112 -0.68 -0.12 8.47
CA LEU A 112 -0.96 -1.54 8.57
C LEU A 112 -0.74 -1.96 10.03
N GLU A 113 -1.66 -2.75 10.59
CA GLU A 113 -1.56 -3.34 11.92
C GLU A 113 -1.65 -4.86 11.78
N ASP A 114 -0.74 -5.61 12.40
CA ASP A 114 -0.59 -7.06 12.26
C ASP A 114 -0.35 -7.56 10.82
N LEU A 115 0.01 -6.66 9.93
CA LEU A 115 0.28 -6.90 8.51
C LEU A 115 1.60 -6.25 8.12
N CYS A 116 2.37 -6.89 7.24
CA CYS A 116 3.55 -6.29 6.65
C CYS A 116 3.58 -6.44 5.13
N ARG A 117 4.28 -5.52 4.46
CA ARG A 117 4.64 -5.67 3.06
C ARG A 117 5.85 -6.60 2.94
N THR A 118 5.73 -7.57 2.07
CA THR A 118 6.76 -8.56 1.79
C THR A 118 6.95 -8.76 0.29
N TRP A 119 8.06 -9.35 -0.10
CA TRP A 119 8.36 -9.64 -1.48
C TRP A 119 7.53 -10.83 -1.99
N ALA A 120 7.00 -10.71 -3.21
CA ALA A 120 6.38 -11.83 -3.91
C ALA A 120 7.42 -12.67 -4.66
N ASP A 121 7.10 -13.93 -4.86
CA ASP A 121 7.88 -14.86 -5.69
C ASP A 121 7.55 -14.64 -7.18
N GLY A 122 7.88 -13.46 -7.68
CA GLY A 122 7.66 -13.07 -9.06
C GLY A 122 8.36 -11.76 -9.41
N LEU A 123 8.84 -11.68 -10.62
CA LEU A 123 9.38 -10.47 -11.22
C LEU A 123 8.31 -9.79 -12.05
N ASP A 124 8.33 -8.48 -12.04
CA ASP A 124 7.54 -7.68 -12.95
C ASP A 124 8.17 -7.76 -14.36
N PRO A 125 7.52 -8.40 -15.34
CA PRO A 125 8.08 -8.56 -16.66
C PRO A 125 8.15 -7.26 -17.48
N ARG A 126 7.55 -6.18 -16.99
CA ARG A 126 7.63 -4.85 -17.62
C ARG A 126 8.99 -4.18 -17.36
N ASP A 127 9.64 -4.56 -16.26
CA ASP A 127 10.97 -4.08 -15.89
C ASP A 127 12.01 -5.19 -16.13
N GLU A 128 12.38 -5.39 -17.39
CA GLU A 128 13.27 -6.49 -17.80
C GLU A 128 14.68 -6.40 -17.19
N TYR A 129 15.12 -5.16 -16.90
CA TYR A 129 16.44 -4.95 -16.35
C TYR A 129 16.47 -3.74 -15.42
N PRO A 130 16.83 -3.88 -14.14
CA PRO A 130 17.44 -5.03 -13.46
C PRO A 130 16.44 -6.09 -12.95
N GLY A 131 15.18 -6.01 -13.30
CA GLY A 131 14.09 -6.82 -12.79
C GLY A 131 13.56 -6.28 -11.45
N VAL A 132 12.26 -6.15 -11.36
CA VAL A 132 11.56 -5.64 -10.15
C VAL A 132 10.71 -6.76 -9.57
N HIS A 133 10.89 -7.03 -8.28
CA HIS A 133 10.02 -7.95 -7.57
C HIS A 133 8.71 -7.26 -7.16
N HIS A 134 7.63 -7.99 -7.30
CA HIS A 134 6.34 -7.54 -6.78
C HIS A 134 6.33 -7.49 -5.26
N VAL A 135 5.55 -6.55 -4.73
CA VAL A 135 5.29 -6.40 -3.29
C VAL A 135 3.89 -6.94 -2.99
N THR A 136 3.78 -7.72 -1.94
CA THR A 136 2.52 -8.30 -1.45
C THR A 136 2.42 -8.18 0.05
N LEU A 137 1.38 -8.74 0.67
CA LEU A 137 1.16 -8.70 2.12
C LEU A 137 1.41 -10.06 2.76
N ALA A 138 1.83 -10.01 4.03
CA ALA A 138 1.82 -11.15 4.93
C ALA A 138 1.31 -10.73 6.32
N ARG A 139 0.68 -11.67 7.03
CA ARG A 139 0.31 -11.46 8.42
C ARG A 139 1.55 -11.46 9.29
N THR A 140 1.60 -10.52 10.23
CA THR A 140 2.70 -10.38 11.20
C THR A 140 2.16 -9.80 12.49
N PRO A 141 1.72 -10.61 13.45
CA PRO A 141 1.16 -10.13 14.71
C PRO A 141 2.10 -9.16 15.45
N GLY A 142 1.54 -8.07 15.96
CA GLY A 142 2.27 -7.01 16.64
C GLY A 142 3.07 -6.06 15.74
N TRP A 143 3.01 -6.24 14.41
CA TRP A 143 3.70 -5.40 13.45
C TRP A 143 2.90 -4.14 13.08
N TRP A 144 3.59 -3.08 12.73
CA TRP A 144 3.00 -1.90 12.07
C TRP A 144 3.96 -1.33 11.04
N GLU A 145 3.42 -0.80 9.96
CA GLU A 145 4.16 -0.04 8.95
C GLU A 145 3.24 0.86 8.14
N ALA A 146 3.83 1.85 7.47
CA ALA A 146 3.10 2.73 6.57
C ALA A 146 2.75 2.03 5.25
N SER A 147 1.56 2.31 4.74
CA SER A 147 1.09 1.96 3.41
C SER A 147 0.21 3.08 2.86
N VAL A 148 -0.46 2.86 1.74
CA VAL A 148 -1.29 3.86 1.08
C VAL A 148 -2.66 3.28 0.73
N LEU A 149 -3.69 4.05 1.01
CA LEU A 149 -5.05 3.82 0.56
C LEU A 149 -5.31 4.66 -0.68
N GLY A 150 -5.73 4.05 -1.78
CA GLY A 150 -6.27 4.74 -2.94
C GLY A 150 -7.79 4.80 -2.87
N LEU A 151 -8.38 5.93 -3.25
CA LEU A 151 -9.82 6.03 -3.46
C LEU A 151 -10.09 5.96 -4.96
N ALA A 152 -10.34 4.75 -5.46
CA ALA A 152 -10.37 4.45 -6.88
C ALA A 152 -11.79 4.34 -7.45
N THR A 153 -11.99 4.85 -8.66
CA THR A 153 -13.19 4.63 -9.43
C THR A 153 -13.24 3.20 -9.97
N LYS A 154 -14.39 2.76 -10.45
CA LYS A 154 -14.53 1.45 -11.06
C LYS A 154 -13.60 1.25 -12.26
N GLU A 155 -13.40 2.30 -13.06
CA GLU A 155 -12.52 2.26 -14.24
C GLU A 155 -11.06 2.18 -13.82
N GLN A 156 -10.66 2.91 -12.77
CA GLN A 156 -9.31 2.82 -12.20
C GLN A 156 -9.01 1.43 -11.61
N LEU A 157 -9.97 0.81 -10.92
CA LEU A 157 -9.83 -0.57 -10.43
C LEU A 157 -9.65 -1.57 -11.58
N LYS A 158 -10.36 -1.39 -12.69
CA LYS A 158 -10.18 -2.19 -13.89
C LYS A 158 -8.81 -1.99 -14.53
N LEU A 159 -8.33 -0.73 -14.58
CA LEU A 159 -7.00 -0.41 -15.08
C LEU A 159 -5.91 -1.06 -14.22
N ILE A 160 -5.99 -0.95 -12.89
CA ILE A 160 -5.08 -1.61 -11.96
C ILE A 160 -5.03 -3.12 -12.21
N ARG A 161 -6.19 -3.75 -12.34
CA ARG A 161 -6.27 -5.19 -12.62
C ARG A 161 -5.61 -5.54 -13.95
N THR A 162 -5.92 -4.81 -15.01
CA THR A 162 -5.32 -5.02 -16.33
C THR A 162 -3.80 -4.84 -16.28
N TRP A 163 -3.32 -3.82 -15.56
CA TRP A 163 -1.90 -3.58 -15.37
C TRP A 163 -1.19 -4.74 -14.67
N LEU A 164 -1.77 -5.25 -13.60
CA LEU A 164 -1.23 -6.39 -12.86
C LEU A 164 -1.24 -7.69 -13.67
N ASP A 165 -2.33 -7.93 -14.42
CA ASP A 165 -2.49 -9.13 -15.26
C ASP A 165 -1.62 -9.11 -16.53
N ASN A 166 -1.26 -7.93 -17.05
CA ASN A 166 -0.36 -7.79 -18.21
C ASN A 166 1.05 -8.32 -17.95
N GLY A 167 1.46 -8.33 -16.70
CA GLY A 167 2.72 -8.91 -16.30
C GLY A 167 2.67 -10.44 -16.40
N VAL A 168 2.01 -11.07 -15.45
CA VAL A 168 1.80 -12.52 -15.41
C VAL A 168 0.33 -12.78 -15.09
N PRO A 169 -0.45 -13.29 -16.05
CA PRO A 169 -1.87 -13.54 -15.84
C PRO A 169 -2.14 -14.51 -14.70
N HIS A 170 -3.21 -14.26 -13.97
CA HIS A 170 -3.73 -15.13 -12.90
C HIS A 170 -2.87 -15.29 -11.64
N VAL A 171 -1.81 -14.50 -11.49
CA VAL A 171 -1.00 -14.51 -10.25
C VAL A 171 -1.49 -13.52 -9.20
N TRP A 172 -2.33 -12.56 -9.60
CA TRP A 172 -2.93 -11.60 -8.69
C TRP A 172 -4.36 -11.97 -8.32
N ARG A 173 -4.70 -11.84 -7.05
CA ARG A 173 -6.02 -12.16 -6.52
C ARG A 173 -6.56 -11.02 -5.67
N PRO A 174 -7.79 -10.55 -5.96
CA PRO A 174 -8.52 -9.73 -5.00
C PRO A 174 -8.91 -10.61 -3.81
N VAL A 175 -8.69 -10.11 -2.62
CA VAL A 175 -9.01 -10.81 -1.36
C VAL A 175 -9.67 -9.85 -0.40
N LYS A 176 -10.42 -10.40 0.56
CA LYS A 176 -10.87 -9.73 1.77
C LYS A 176 -10.04 -10.24 2.94
N LEU A 177 -9.39 -9.33 3.64
CA LEU A 177 -8.62 -9.69 4.83
C LEU A 177 -9.58 -10.13 5.95
N ALA A 178 -9.22 -11.19 6.66
CA ALA A 178 -9.96 -11.67 7.82
C ALA A 178 -9.32 -11.22 9.14
N GLU A 179 -8.04 -10.83 9.09
CA GLU A 179 -7.24 -10.45 10.25
C GLU A 179 -6.32 -9.30 9.92
N GLY A 180 -5.81 -8.62 10.94
CA GLY A 180 -5.01 -7.41 10.84
C GLY A 180 -5.86 -6.17 10.82
N GLY A 181 -5.23 -5.01 10.69
CA GLY A 181 -5.88 -3.71 10.63
C GLY A 181 -5.31 -2.81 9.56
N VAL A 182 -6.15 -1.94 9.03
CA VAL A 182 -5.75 -0.82 8.17
C VAL A 182 -6.40 0.43 8.75
N ARG A 183 -5.58 1.41 9.11
CA ARG A 183 -6.00 2.60 9.83
C ARG A 183 -5.46 3.85 9.14
N PHE A 184 -6.23 4.91 9.06
CA PHE A 184 -5.70 6.21 8.63
C PHE A 184 -4.52 6.64 9.52
N GLU A 185 -3.49 7.22 8.89
CA GLU A 185 -2.29 7.70 9.57
C GLU A 185 -2.00 9.15 9.16
N HIS A 186 -1.87 10.03 10.14
CA HIS A 186 -1.65 11.46 9.89
C HIS A 186 -0.26 11.93 10.29
N GLU A 187 0.52 11.05 10.91
CA GLU A 187 1.88 11.36 11.34
C GLU A 187 2.88 10.41 10.70
N PRO A 188 4.13 10.79 10.55
CA PRO A 188 5.17 9.90 10.06
C PRO A 188 5.27 8.64 10.92
N LEU A 189 5.15 7.47 10.29
CA LEU A 189 5.17 6.18 10.96
C LEU A 189 6.48 5.44 10.70
N GLU A 190 7.25 5.22 11.76
CA GLU A 190 8.46 4.42 11.71
C GLU A 190 8.15 2.97 12.10
N PRO A 191 8.36 1.99 11.19
CA PRO A 191 8.13 0.58 11.48
C PRO A 191 9.16 0.06 12.51
N PRO A 192 8.89 -1.09 13.17
CA PRO A 192 9.88 -1.76 14.00
C PRO A 192 11.16 -2.04 13.21
N SER A 193 12.31 -1.81 13.84
CA SER A 193 13.61 -2.17 13.28
C SER A 193 13.80 -3.69 13.31
N GLN A 194 14.83 -4.18 12.62
CA GLN A 194 15.17 -5.60 12.68
C GLN A 194 15.57 -6.06 14.10
N ALA A 195 16.10 -5.16 14.92
CA ALA A 195 16.47 -5.45 16.30
C ALA A 195 15.24 -5.57 17.23
N ASP A 196 14.12 -4.94 16.87
CA ASP A 196 12.87 -5.03 17.62
C ASP A 196 12.09 -6.34 17.35
N VAL A 197 12.61 -7.20 16.46
CA VAL A 197 11.95 -8.47 16.10
C VAL A 197 12.68 -9.64 16.71
N GLU A 198 12.11 -10.21 17.74
CA GLU A 198 12.60 -11.40 18.43
C GLU A 198 12.11 -12.67 17.73
N TRP A 199 12.97 -13.69 17.66
CA TRP A 199 12.65 -14.99 17.10
C TRP A 199 12.91 -16.08 18.13
N ASP A 200 11.88 -16.81 18.53
CA ASP A 200 11.98 -17.88 19.54
C ASP A 200 12.27 -19.27 18.94
N GLY A 201 12.46 -19.34 17.64
CA GLY A 201 12.64 -20.60 16.90
C GLY A 201 11.37 -21.05 16.15
N THR A 202 10.21 -20.48 16.48
CA THR A 202 8.91 -20.85 15.93
C THR A 202 8.13 -19.65 15.42
N ILE A 203 8.07 -18.57 16.19
CA ILE A 203 7.32 -17.36 15.86
C ILE A 203 8.16 -16.11 16.04
N GLU A 204 7.81 -15.07 15.33
CA GLU A 204 8.36 -13.72 15.52
C GLU A 204 7.45 -12.92 16.47
N ARG A 205 8.09 -12.13 17.33
CA ARG A 205 7.42 -11.18 18.24
C ARG A 205 8.06 -9.81 18.10
N VAL A 206 7.25 -8.78 18.07
CA VAL A 206 7.71 -7.40 18.09
C VAL A 206 7.78 -6.94 19.55
N SER A 207 8.99 -6.56 20.00
CA SER A 207 9.23 -6.11 21.38
C SER A 207 8.96 -4.62 21.58
N ARG A 208 8.99 -3.84 20.51
CA ARG A 208 8.70 -2.39 20.54
C ARG A 208 7.19 -2.14 20.63
N THR A 209 6.80 -1.16 21.44
CA THR A 209 5.40 -0.71 21.53
C THR A 209 5.06 0.16 20.32
N PRO A 210 3.89 -0.04 19.66
CA PRO A 210 3.47 0.80 18.56
C PRO A 210 3.21 2.25 19.03
N PRO A 211 3.48 3.25 18.19
CA PRO A 211 3.12 4.63 18.49
C PRO A 211 1.61 4.80 18.57
N ALA A 212 1.17 5.88 19.23
CA ALA A 212 -0.25 6.20 19.34
C ALA A 212 -0.91 6.25 17.95
N VAL A 213 -2.17 5.85 17.89
CA VAL A 213 -2.96 5.89 16.65
C VAL A 213 -3.44 7.33 16.39
N THR A 214 -3.46 7.73 15.12
CA THR A 214 -3.78 9.10 14.72
C THR A 214 -5.06 9.24 13.90
N GLY A 215 -5.63 8.12 13.44
CA GLY A 215 -6.86 8.10 12.66
C GLY A 215 -7.69 6.84 12.88
N PRO A 216 -8.90 6.76 12.33
CA PRO A 216 -9.83 5.67 12.52
C PRO A 216 -9.40 4.39 11.77
N LEU A 217 -9.85 3.25 12.27
CA LEU A 217 -9.73 1.94 11.63
C LEU A 217 -10.69 1.84 10.45
N LEU A 218 -10.31 1.12 9.40
CA LEU A 218 -11.15 0.79 8.25
C LEU A 218 -11.79 -0.58 8.43
N SER A 219 -13.04 -0.74 7.99
CA SER A 219 -13.67 -2.04 7.85
C SER A 219 -12.95 -2.85 6.76
N LEU A 220 -12.47 -4.03 7.12
CA LEU A 220 -11.78 -4.92 6.16
C LEU A 220 -12.76 -5.50 5.12
N ASP A 221 -14.07 -5.48 5.38
CA ASP A 221 -15.08 -5.98 4.47
C ASP A 221 -15.27 -5.08 3.24
N ASP A 222 -15.00 -3.77 3.40
CA ASP A 222 -15.14 -2.78 2.34
C ASP A 222 -13.81 -2.41 1.68
N LEU A 223 -12.71 -2.89 2.23
CA LEU A 223 -11.37 -2.65 1.69
C LEU A 223 -11.03 -3.65 0.60
N LEU A 224 -10.74 -3.16 -0.59
CA LEU A 224 -10.18 -4.00 -1.65
C LEU A 224 -8.67 -4.17 -1.45
N VAL A 225 -8.22 -5.41 -1.42
CA VAL A 225 -6.81 -5.77 -1.36
C VAL A 225 -6.48 -6.72 -2.49
N VAL A 226 -5.39 -6.47 -3.21
CA VAL A 226 -4.91 -7.36 -4.27
C VAL A 226 -3.59 -7.95 -3.84
N VAL A 227 -3.48 -9.27 -3.79
CA VAL A 227 -2.29 -9.99 -3.35
C VAL A 227 -1.74 -10.89 -4.44
N HIS A 228 -0.42 -11.08 -4.45
CA HIS A 228 0.23 -12.03 -5.33
C HIS A 228 0.07 -13.44 -4.77
N THR A 229 -0.28 -14.42 -5.62
CA THR A 229 -0.57 -15.80 -5.21
C THR A 229 0.67 -16.61 -4.81
N ARG A 230 1.86 -16.11 -5.14
CA ARG A 230 3.14 -16.74 -4.78
C ARG A 230 3.96 -15.75 -3.98
N GLN A 231 4.36 -16.15 -2.80
CA GLN A 231 5.09 -15.30 -1.87
C GLN A 231 6.43 -15.92 -1.54
N GLY A 232 7.51 -15.28 -1.94
CA GLY A 232 8.87 -15.64 -1.59
C GLY A 232 9.33 -15.04 -0.26
N CYS A 233 8.44 -14.99 0.72
CA CYS A 233 8.57 -14.09 1.85
C CYS A 233 9.40 -14.63 3.03
N TYR A 234 9.86 -15.87 3.01
CA TYR A 234 10.60 -16.43 4.13
C TYR A 234 12.06 -16.71 3.79
N ASN A 235 12.95 -16.37 4.69
CA ASN A 235 14.34 -16.77 4.61
C ASN A 235 14.52 -18.25 5.03
N HIS A 236 15.74 -18.77 4.90
CA HIS A 236 16.08 -20.14 5.25
C HIS A 236 15.89 -20.51 6.73
N ARG A 237 15.62 -19.51 7.61
CA ARG A 237 15.31 -19.69 9.03
C ARG A 237 13.81 -19.54 9.32
N GLY A 238 12.96 -19.47 8.32
CA GLY A 238 11.53 -19.27 8.45
C GLY A 238 11.10 -17.84 8.84
N ARG A 239 12.02 -16.85 8.78
CA ARG A 239 11.71 -15.45 9.10
C ARG A 239 11.22 -14.70 7.87
N LEU A 240 10.27 -13.80 8.07
CA LEU A 240 9.71 -12.97 7.01
C LEU A 240 10.75 -12.01 6.40
N ALA A 241 10.76 -11.96 5.07
CA ALA A 241 11.54 -10.99 4.30
C ALA A 241 10.72 -9.71 4.08
N ARG A 242 10.60 -8.90 5.15
CA ARG A 242 9.85 -7.64 5.09
C ARG A 242 10.54 -6.64 4.18
N CYS A 243 9.77 -5.95 3.36
CA CYS A 243 10.30 -4.93 2.44
C CYS A 243 11.07 -3.82 3.16
N VAL A 244 10.67 -3.46 4.38
CA VAL A 244 11.35 -2.44 5.18
C VAL A 244 12.72 -2.88 5.73
N HIS A 245 12.96 -4.19 5.82
CA HIS A 245 14.22 -4.75 6.35
C HIS A 245 15.14 -5.33 5.28
N MET A 246 14.62 -5.60 4.10
CA MET A 246 15.35 -6.28 3.04
C MET A 246 15.11 -5.59 1.71
N GLN A 247 16.15 -5.02 1.16
CA GLN A 247 16.10 -4.44 -0.18
C GLN A 247 15.91 -5.54 -1.24
N GLN A 248 15.31 -5.18 -2.35
CA GLN A 248 15.02 -6.07 -3.48
C GLN A 248 16.23 -6.91 -3.91
N ARG A 249 17.40 -6.30 -4.05
CA ARG A 249 18.61 -7.00 -4.48
C ARG A 249 19.01 -8.10 -3.51
N ALA A 250 18.97 -7.81 -2.21
CA ALA A 250 19.27 -8.82 -1.18
C ALA A 250 18.24 -9.95 -1.19
N PHE A 251 16.96 -9.64 -1.41
CA PHE A 251 15.91 -10.64 -1.57
C PHE A 251 16.18 -11.52 -2.80
N HIS A 252 16.46 -10.93 -3.95
CA HIS A 252 16.74 -11.64 -5.19
C HIS A 252 17.93 -12.60 -5.05
N ASP A 253 19.04 -12.10 -4.51
CA ASP A 253 20.29 -12.88 -4.43
C ASP A 253 20.22 -13.99 -3.36
N GLN A 254 19.50 -13.75 -2.26
CA GLN A 254 19.52 -14.66 -1.11
C GLN A 254 18.31 -15.60 -1.05
N LEU A 255 17.12 -15.17 -1.44
CA LEU A 255 15.88 -15.88 -1.22
C LEU A 255 15.20 -16.33 -2.51
N PHE A 256 15.01 -15.43 -3.46
CA PHE A 256 14.28 -15.73 -4.68
C PHE A 256 14.85 -16.92 -5.44
N ARG A 257 16.16 -16.99 -5.59
CA ARG A 257 16.86 -18.08 -6.29
C ARG A 257 16.78 -19.42 -5.55
N LYS A 258 16.42 -19.44 -4.28
CA LYS A 258 16.35 -20.65 -3.45
C LYS A 258 14.96 -21.28 -3.40
N GLY A 259 13.96 -20.69 -4.06
CA GLY A 259 12.62 -21.24 -4.17
C GLY A 259 11.87 -21.39 -2.85
N SER A 260 12.02 -20.45 -1.92
CA SER A 260 11.33 -20.47 -0.63
C SER A 260 9.93 -19.84 -0.69
N SER A 261 9.15 -20.17 -1.72
CA SER A 261 7.83 -19.56 -1.89
C SER A 261 6.77 -20.27 -1.05
N HIS A 262 5.96 -19.47 -0.36
CA HIS A 262 4.71 -19.89 0.26
C HIS A 262 3.53 -19.46 -0.60
N ARG A 263 2.41 -20.15 -0.47
CA ARG A 263 1.16 -19.67 -1.04
C ARG A 263 0.65 -18.52 -0.18
N TRP A 264 -0.03 -17.56 -0.81
CA TRP A 264 -0.56 -16.39 -0.12
C TRP A 264 -1.48 -16.75 1.07
N ASN A 265 -2.27 -17.81 0.94
CA ASN A 265 -3.17 -18.30 1.98
C ASN A 265 -2.47 -19.05 3.13
N ASP A 266 -1.18 -19.32 3.04
CA ASP A 266 -0.39 -19.86 4.15
C ASP A 266 0.11 -18.76 5.09
N VAL A 267 0.15 -17.52 4.60
CA VAL A 267 0.76 -16.37 5.29
C VAL A 267 -0.20 -15.19 5.50
N LEU A 268 -1.42 -15.30 5.00
CA LEU A 268 -2.44 -14.27 5.08
C LEU A 268 -3.81 -14.91 5.29
N THR A 269 -4.51 -14.52 6.35
CA THR A 269 -5.87 -15.01 6.59
C THR A 269 -6.85 -14.15 5.80
N VAL A 270 -7.64 -14.78 4.94
CA VAL A 270 -8.63 -14.13 4.07
C VAL A 270 -9.98 -14.80 4.19
N ARG A 271 -11.05 -14.06 3.84
CA ARG A 271 -12.43 -14.53 3.75
C ARG A 271 -12.81 -14.87 2.33
#